data_3d9c852a2459072e28b4ab13f3d3b1d4
#
_entry.id   3d9c852a2459072e28b4ab13f3d3b1d4
#
_cell.length_a   1.000
_cell.length_b   1.000
_cell.length_c   1.000
_cell.angle_alpha   90.00
_cell.angle_beta   90.00
_cell.angle_gamma   90.00
#
_symmetry.space_group_name_H-M   'P 1'
#
loop_
_entity.id
_entity.type
_entity.pdbx_description
1 polymer ?
#
loop_
_entity_poly.entity_id
_entity_poly.type
_entity_poly.pdbx_seq_one_letter_code
_entity_poly.pdbx_strand_id
1 'polypeptide(L)'
;MIFVTVGTQPNGFLRCLQEVEALIDKYKIEEEVVAQIGNTDFQTNRFITVPFMGENEFVEYIDKASVIVTHAGSGAIFNSIKAGKKIIAMARLHDYNEMADNHQTELVKKLANEGYIIDGTYSLIDAWAKLDSFTPRKNDFCCGIVPVLQGWIDVWMNGGAMA
;
A
#
# COMPACT_ATOMS: atom_id res chain seq x y z
N MET A 1 -15.11 3.53 -4.01
CA MET A 1 -13.90 4.12 -4.65
C MET A 1 -12.66 3.34 -4.30
N ILE A 2 -11.65 3.33 -5.16
CA ILE A 2 -10.33 2.76 -4.89
C ILE A 2 -9.38 3.91 -4.52
N PHE A 3 -8.67 3.77 -3.41
CA PHE A 3 -7.66 4.73 -3.00
C PHE A 3 -6.26 4.16 -3.22
N VAL A 4 -5.42 4.91 -3.92
CA VAL A 4 -4.03 4.55 -4.21
C VAL A 4 -3.10 5.53 -3.50
N THR A 5 -2.05 5.05 -2.83
CA THR A 5 -1.02 5.92 -2.27
C THR A 5 0.37 5.36 -2.51
N VAL A 6 1.23 6.16 -3.13
CA VAL A 6 2.62 5.80 -3.36
C VAL A 6 3.57 6.42 -2.33
N GLY A 7 3.01 7.10 -1.32
CA GLY A 7 3.77 7.75 -0.25
C GLY A 7 4.42 9.06 -0.66
N THR A 8 5.30 9.55 0.20
CA THR A 8 5.93 10.88 0.09
C THR A 8 7.45 10.85 -0.13
N GLN A 9 8.01 9.66 -0.35
CA GLN A 9 9.44 9.48 -0.61
C GLN A 9 9.89 10.33 -1.81
N PRO A 10 11.15 10.85 -1.80
CA PRO A 10 11.69 11.63 -2.92
C PRO A 10 11.72 10.83 -4.23
N ASN A 11 11.99 9.53 -4.14
CA ASN A 11 11.93 8.65 -5.30
C ASN A 11 10.47 8.37 -5.67
N GLY A 12 10.11 8.65 -6.91
CA GLY A 12 8.79 8.31 -7.44
C GLY A 12 8.52 6.80 -7.38
N PHE A 13 7.26 6.41 -7.59
CA PHE A 13 6.87 5.01 -7.67
C PHE A 13 6.04 4.77 -8.92
N LEU A 14 6.66 5.01 -10.07
CA LEU A 14 6.02 4.96 -11.38
C LEU A 14 5.41 3.58 -11.66
N ARG A 15 6.10 2.49 -11.33
CA ARG A 15 5.64 1.11 -11.54
C ARG A 15 4.28 0.88 -10.89
N CYS A 16 4.06 1.37 -9.68
CA CYS A 16 2.76 1.20 -9.00
C CYS A 16 1.63 1.87 -9.78
N LEU A 17 1.82 3.09 -10.25
CA LEU A 17 0.80 3.83 -10.99
C LEU A 17 0.51 3.22 -12.37
N GLN A 18 1.54 2.72 -13.06
CA GLN A 18 1.39 1.97 -14.31
C GLN A 18 0.63 0.67 -14.11
N GLU A 19 0.91 -0.07 -13.05
CA GLU A 19 0.16 -1.28 -12.69
C GLU A 19 -1.31 -0.96 -12.36
N VAL A 20 -1.60 0.19 -11.74
CA VAL A 20 -2.98 0.65 -11.51
C VAL A 20 -3.70 0.94 -12.81
N GLU A 21 -3.07 1.59 -13.79
CA GLU A 21 -3.67 1.77 -15.12
C GLU A 21 -3.98 0.43 -15.80
N ALA A 22 -3.01 -0.49 -15.81
CA ALA A 22 -3.18 -1.82 -16.37
C ALA A 22 -4.30 -2.60 -15.67
N LEU A 23 -4.44 -2.43 -14.35
CA LEU A 23 -5.49 -3.01 -13.55
C LEU A 23 -6.88 -2.49 -13.97
N ILE A 24 -7.03 -1.16 -14.10
CA ILE A 24 -8.27 -0.52 -14.54
C ILE A 24 -8.68 -1.05 -15.90
N ASP A 25 -7.74 -1.15 -16.83
CA ASP A 25 -8.03 -1.62 -18.18
C ASP A 25 -8.41 -3.11 -18.22
N LYS A 26 -7.71 -3.95 -17.46
CA LYS A 26 -7.94 -5.38 -17.44
C LYS A 26 -9.29 -5.76 -16.82
N TYR A 27 -9.62 -5.16 -15.68
CA TYR A 27 -10.85 -5.48 -14.94
C TYR A 27 -12.03 -4.58 -15.28
N LYS A 28 -11.84 -3.62 -16.20
CA LYS A 28 -12.87 -2.64 -16.59
C LYS A 28 -13.48 -1.93 -15.38
N ILE A 29 -12.60 -1.46 -14.49
CA ILE A 29 -13.00 -0.82 -13.24
C ILE A 29 -13.73 0.48 -13.57
N GLU A 30 -15.00 0.55 -13.19
CA GLU A 30 -15.86 1.74 -13.33
C GLU A 30 -15.90 2.57 -12.04
N GLU A 31 -15.42 2.01 -10.96
CA GLU A 31 -15.34 2.68 -9.67
C GLU A 31 -14.33 3.83 -9.72
N GLU A 32 -14.63 4.94 -9.06
CA GLU A 32 -13.72 6.07 -8.96
C GLU A 32 -12.38 5.64 -8.34
N VAL A 33 -11.28 6.05 -8.97
CA VAL A 33 -9.92 5.81 -8.46
C VAL A 33 -9.25 7.16 -8.19
N VAL A 34 -8.74 7.32 -6.97
CA VAL A 34 -7.98 8.50 -6.55
C VAL A 34 -6.61 8.06 -6.07
N ALA A 35 -5.56 8.68 -6.60
CA ALA A 35 -4.17 8.34 -6.31
C ALA A 35 -3.40 9.53 -5.71
N GLN A 36 -2.85 9.37 -4.50
CA GLN A 36 -1.79 10.22 -4.01
C GLN A 36 -0.47 9.77 -4.62
N ILE A 37 0.08 10.58 -5.54
CA ILE A 37 1.23 10.22 -6.36
C ILE A 37 2.59 10.66 -5.80
N GLY A 38 2.60 11.47 -4.72
CA GLY A 38 3.83 11.98 -4.09
C GLY A 38 4.70 12.74 -5.09
N ASN A 39 5.98 12.39 -5.11
CA ASN A 39 6.99 12.96 -6.02
C ASN A 39 7.08 12.20 -7.37
N THR A 40 6.10 11.37 -7.70
CA THR A 40 6.11 10.62 -8.96
C THR A 40 5.67 11.54 -10.11
N ASP A 41 6.53 11.69 -11.12
CA ASP A 41 6.14 12.35 -12.38
C ASP A 41 5.26 11.39 -13.19
N PHE A 42 3.95 11.60 -13.11
CA PHE A 42 2.94 10.75 -13.73
C PHE A 42 1.72 11.54 -14.16
N GLN A 43 1.31 11.33 -15.38
CA GLN A 43 0.11 11.96 -15.97
C GLN A 43 -0.80 10.88 -16.53
N THR A 44 -2.08 10.96 -16.22
CA THR A 44 -3.09 10.04 -16.69
C THR A 44 -4.45 10.73 -16.81
N ASN A 45 -5.30 10.22 -17.67
CA ASN A 45 -6.73 10.57 -17.74
C ASN A 45 -7.64 9.43 -17.23
N ARG A 46 -7.05 8.37 -16.65
CA ARG A 46 -7.76 7.16 -16.20
C ARG A 46 -8.26 7.28 -14.77
N PHE A 47 -7.60 8.12 -13.96
CA PHE A 47 -7.96 8.34 -12.56
C PHE A 47 -7.49 9.71 -12.06
N ILE A 48 -8.04 10.12 -10.92
CA ILE A 48 -7.69 11.39 -10.28
C ILE A 48 -6.32 11.26 -9.61
N THR A 49 -5.42 12.20 -9.89
CA THR A 49 -4.11 12.26 -9.24
C THR A 49 -4.01 13.48 -8.34
N VAL A 50 -3.51 13.29 -7.13
CA VAL A 50 -3.22 14.34 -6.14
C VAL A 50 -1.77 14.19 -5.70
N PRO A 51 -0.92 15.22 -5.80
CA PRO A 51 0.48 15.09 -5.39
C PRO A 51 0.63 14.72 -3.90
N PHE A 52 0.04 15.51 -3.03
CA PHE A 52 0.10 15.31 -1.57
C PHE A 52 -1.26 15.63 -0.95
N MET A 53 -1.58 14.97 0.15
CA MET A 53 -2.77 15.18 0.95
C MET A 53 -2.40 15.53 2.39
N GLY A 54 -3.25 16.32 3.06
CA GLY A 54 -3.19 16.51 4.50
C GLY A 54 -3.59 15.23 5.24
N GLU A 55 -3.18 15.10 6.51
CA GLU A 55 -3.46 13.90 7.31
C GLU A 55 -4.95 13.58 7.42
N ASN A 56 -5.78 14.60 7.68
CA ASN A 56 -7.23 14.42 7.79
C ASN A 56 -7.85 13.97 6.45
N GLU A 57 -7.44 14.57 5.35
CA GLU A 57 -7.89 14.21 4.01
C GLU A 57 -7.48 12.77 3.65
N PHE A 58 -6.26 12.39 3.98
CA PHE A 58 -5.74 11.04 3.77
C PHE A 58 -6.59 9.99 4.52
N VAL A 59 -6.94 10.26 5.78
CA VAL A 59 -7.82 9.38 6.56
C VAL A 59 -9.22 9.31 5.97
N GLU A 60 -9.79 10.44 5.51
CA GLU A 60 -11.09 10.44 4.82
C GLU A 60 -11.09 9.60 3.55
N TYR A 61 -10.03 9.63 2.74
CA TYR A 61 -9.92 8.77 1.56
C TYR A 61 -9.81 7.29 1.94
N ILE A 62 -9.07 6.97 2.99
CA ILE A 62 -9.05 5.59 3.54
C ILE A 62 -10.45 5.16 3.94
N ASP A 63 -11.20 5.99 4.67
CA ASP A 63 -12.54 5.64 5.17
C ASP A 63 -13.56 5.46 4.02
N LYS A 64 -13.45 6.23 2.97
CA LYS A 64 -14.33 6.13 1.78
C LYS A 64 -13.96 4.96 0.86
N ALA A 65 -12.73 4.47 0.93
CA ALA A 65 -12.25 3.45 0.01
C ALA A 65 -12.91 2.07 0.26
N SER A 66 -13.23 1.37 -0.83
CA SER A 66 -13.58 -0.05 -0.88
C SER A 66 -12.31 -0.92 -0.85
N VAL A 67 -11.28 -0.47 -1.58
CA VAL A 67 -9.97 -1.11 -1.70
C VAL A 67 -8.88 -0.04 -1.60
N ILE A 68 -7.78 -0.39 -0.95
CA ILE A 68 -6.59 0.48 -0.86
C ILE A 68 -5.41 -0.21 -1.52
N VAL A 69 -4.74 0.49 -2.44
CA VAL A 69 -3.46 0.10 -3.01
C VAL A 69 -2.38 0.99 -2.40
N THR A 70 -1.37 0.42 -1.77
CA THR A 70 -0.35 1.19 -1.05
C THR A 70 1.08 0.71 -1.34
N HIS A 71 2.03 1.66 -1.28
CA HIS A 71 3.47 1.45 -1.44
C HIS A 71 4.15 0.70 -0.27
N ALA A 72 3.38 0.02 0.57
CA ALA A 72 3.88 -0.66 1.77
C ALA A 72 4.48 0.27 2.86
N GLY A 73 4.14 1.55 2.86
CA GLY A 73 4.48 2.45 3.96
C GLY A 73 3.70 2.07 5.24
N SER A 74 4.39 1.94 6.37
CA SER A 74 3.79 1.47 7.63
C SER A 74 2.59 2.31 8.07
N GLY A 75 2.65 3.64 7.95
CA GLY A 75 1.54 4.54 8.32
C GLY A 75 0.28 4.31 7.47
N ALA A 76 0.44 4.16 6.14
CA ALA A 76 -0.68 3.90 5.25
C ALA A 76 -1.30 2.52 5.52
N ILE A 77 -0.48 1.48 5.66
CA ILE A 77 -0.95 0.13 5.99
C ILE A 77 -1.68 0.13 7.33
N PHE A 78 -1.09 0.72 8.36
CA PHE A 78 -1.66 0.71 9.71
C PHE A 78 -3.03 1.40 9.76
N ASN A 79 -3.17 2.60 9.19
CA ASN A 79 -4.43 3.31 9.12
C ASN A 79 -5.49 2.51 8.34
N SER A 80 -5.08 1.86 7.26
CA SER A 80 -5.97 1.04 6.43
C SER A 80 -6.44 -0.24 7.14
N ILE A 81 -5.56 -0.92 7.87
CA ILE A 81 -5.92 -2.08 8.70
C ILE A 81 -6.87 -1.65 9.82
N LYS A 82 -6.56 -0.53 10.49
CA LYS A 82 -7.42 0.03 11.56
C LYS A 82 -8.83 0.34 11.05
N ALA A 83 -8.95 0.82 9.83
CA ALA A 83 -10.22 1.08 9.17
C ALA A 83 -10.89 -0.21 8.61
N GLY A 84 -10.28 -1.38 8.76
CA GLY A 84 -10.84 -2.66 8.32
C GLY A 84 -10.94 -2.82 6.80
N LYS A 85 -10.08 -2.14 6.05
CA LYS A 85 -10.13 -2.11 4.58
C LYS A 85 -9.46 -3.31 3.94
N LYS A 86 -9.87 -3.65 2.72
CA LYS A 86 -9.10 -4.55 1.85
C LYS A 86 -7.89 -3.80 1.31
N ILE A 87 -6.72 -4.37 1.51
CA ILE A 87 -5.45 -3.70 1.21
C ILE A 87 -4.63 -4.57 0.27
N ILE A 88 -4.15 -3.99 -0.83
CA ILE A 88 -3.09 -4.55 -1.65
C ILE A 88 -1.85 -3.70 -1.41
N ALA A 89 -0.79 -4.30 -0.90
CA ALA A 89 0.48 -3.63 -0.69
C ALA A 89 1.50 -4.01 -1.77
N MET A 90 2.07 -3.01 -2.42
CA MET A 90 3.10 -3.17 -3.43
C MET A 90 4.41 -2.59 -2.88
N ALA A 91 5.34 -3.44 -2.47
CA ALA A 91 6.62 -2.98 -1.97
C ALA A 91 7.45 -2.33 -3.08
N ARG A 92 8.21 -1.30 -2.72
CA ARG A 92 9.27 -0.73 -3.55
C ARG A 92 10.45 -1.70 -3.59
N LEU A 93 11.09 -1.82 -4.74
CA LEU A 93 12.19 -2.76 -4.96
C LEU A 93 13.48 -2.02 -5.29
N HIS A 94 14.57 -2.47 -4.68
CA HIS A 94 15.93 -1.99 -4.98
C HIS A 94 16.29 -2.18 -6.47
N ASP A 95 15.93 -3.31 -7.05
CA ASP A 95 16.24 -3.67 -8.43
C ASP A 95 15.63 -2.72 -9.47
N TYR A 96 14.58 -1.97 -9.07
CA TYR A 96 13.96 -0.93 -9.90
C TYR A 96 14.37 0.49 -9.50
N ASN A 97 15.40 0.64 -8.64
CA ASN A 97 15.85 1.92 -8.09
C ASN A 97 14.75 2.70 -7.34
N GLU A 98 13.76 2.00 -6.81
CA GLU A 98 12.62 2.59 -6.09
C GLU A 98 12.93 2.81 -4.61
N MET A 99 13.90 2.05 -4.06
CA MET A 99 14.36 2.13 -2.67
C MET A 99 15.82 1.69 -2.54
N ALA A 100 16.47 2.09 -1.45
CA ALA A 100 17.86 1.72 -1.16
C ALA A 100 18.04 0.22 -0.83
N ASP A 101 16.97 -0.43 -0.35
CA ASP A 101 16.96 -1.84 0.07
C ASP A 101 15.58 -2.48 -0.18
N ASN A 102 15.46 -3.76 0.17
CA ASN A 102 14.24 -4.54 0.00
C ASN A 102 13.46 -4.80 1.31
N HIS A 103 13.70 -4.05 2.38
CA HIS A 103 13.05 -4.28 3.68
C HIS A 103 11.51 -4.19 3.62
N GLN A 104 10.96 -3.37 2.73
CA GLN A 104 9.50 -3.29 2.56
C GLN A 104 8.89 -4.64 2.14
N THR A 105 9.64 -5.47 1.41
CA THR A 105 9.14 -6.79 0.99
C THR A 105 8.93 -7.74 2.17
N GLU A 106 9.76 -7.64 3.21
CA GLU A 106 9.64 -8.46 4.40
C GLU A 106 8.37 -8.10 5.19
N LEU A 107 8.11 -6.80 5.35
CA LEU A 107 6.89 -6.30 5.97
C LEU A 107 5.65 -6.78 5.22
N VAL A 108 5.63 -6.63 3.89
CA VAL A 108 4.51 -7.06 3.05
C VAL A 108 4.28 -8.56 3.18
N LYS A 109 5.32 -9.38 3.05
CA LYS A 109 5.23 -10.84 3.18
C LYS A 109 4.66 -11.26 4.53
N LYS A 110 5.13 -10.64 5.62
CA LYS A 110 4.65 -10.99 6.96
C LYS A 110 3.18 -10.64 7.13
N LEU A 111 2.78 -9.42 6.78
CA LEU A 111 1.38 -8.99 6.91
C LEU A 111 0.44 -9.79 6.00
N ALA A 112 0.91 -10.19 4.82
CA ALA A 112 0.14 -11.04 3.92
C ALA A 112 -0.02 -12.46 4.48
N ASN A 113 1.05 -13.05 5.02
CA ASN A 113 0.99 -14.37 5.67
C ASN A 113 0.07 -14.38 6.90
N GLU A 114 -0.02 -13.27 7.61
CA GLU A 114 -0.93 -13.11 8.75
C GLU A 114 -2.38 -12.76 8.33
N GLY A 115 -2.63 -12.56 7.04
CA GLY A 115 -3.97 -12.33 6.51
C GLY A 115 -4.50 -10.91 6.67
N TYR A 116 -3.63 -9.92 6.89
CA TYR A 116 -4.04 -8.51 6.98
C TYR A 116 -4.15 -7.82 5.64
N ILE A 117 -3.29 -8.21 4.68
CA ILE A 117 -3.17 -7.58 3.37
C ILE A 117 -2.97 -8.62 2.28
N ILE A 118 -3.08 -8.22 1.03
CA ILE A 118 -2.67 -9.00 -0.13
C ILE A 118 -1.32 -8.46 -0.63
N ASP A 119 -0.36 -9.34 -0.86
CA ASP A 119 0.92 -8.98 -1.48
C ASP A 119 0.74 -8.77 -2.98
N GLY A 120 0.94 -7.53 -3.43
CA GLY A 120 0.92 -7.10 -4.82
C GLY A 120 2.29 -6.65 -5.34
N THR A 121 3.38 -6.96 -4.63
CA THR A 121 4.73 -6.44 -4.90
C THR A 121 5.18 -6.65 -6.35
N TYR A 122 4.86 -7.78 -6.94
CA TYR A 122 5.28 -8.13 -8.30
C TYR A 122 4.17 -8.03 -9.35
N SER A 123 2.89 -8.01 -8.93
CA SER A 123 1.75 -7.88 -9.84
C SER A 123 0.50 -7.44 -9.08
N LEU A 124 0.02 -6.24 -9.33
CA LEU A 124 -1.28 -5.79 -8.81
C LEU A 124 -2.43 -6.57 -9.43
N ILE A 125 -2.28 -6.99 -10.67
CA ILE A 125 -3.28 -7.77 -11.40
C ILE A 125 -3.55 -9.12 -10.72
N ASP A 126 -2.49 -9.84 -10.32
CA ASP A 126 -2.62 -11.13 -9.65
C ASP A 126 -3.08 -10.99 -8.20
N ALA A 127 -2.71 -9.88 -7.56
CA ALA A 127 -3.20 -9.53 -6.22
C ALA A 127 -4.69 -9.19 -6.25
N TRP A 128 -5.13 -8.44 -7.24
CA TRP A 128 -6.54 -8.06 -7.43
C TRP A 128 -7.45 -9.27 -7.62
N ALA A 129 -7.01 -10.26 -8.39
CA ALA A 129 -7.77 -11.50 -8.59
C ALA A 129 -8.13 -12.24 -7.29
N LYS A 130 -7.41 -11.95 -6.20
CA LYS A 130 -7.65 -12.56 -4.87
C LYS A 130 -8.64 -11.77 -4.02
N LEU A 131 -9.02 -10.55 -4.41
CA LEU A 131 -9.83 -9.64 -3.59
C LEU A 131 -11.20 -10.18 -3.21
N ASP A 132 -11.86 -10.88 -4.13
CA ASP A 132 -13.22 -11.39 -3.88
C ASP A 132 -13.23 -12.46 -2.79
N SER A 133 -12.20 -13.32 -2.77
CA SER A 133 -12.04 -14.37 -1.77
C SER A 133 -11.34 -13.90 -0.50
N PHE A 134 -10.73 -12.71 -0.50
CA PHE A 134 -9.97 -12.20 0.63
C PHE A 134 -10.87 -11.52 1.66
N THR A 135 -10.79 -12.01 2.88
CA THR A 135 -11.38 -11.36 4.05
C THR A 135 -10.25 -10.92 4.97
N PRO A 136 -10.04 -9.60 5.14
CA PRO A 136 -8.98 -9.10 6.02
C PRO A 136 -9.16 -9.64 7.44
N ARG A 137 -8.07 -10.05 8.06
CA ARG A 137 -8.06 -10.36 9.48
C ARG A 137 -8.56 -9.15 10.27
N LYS A 138 -9.51 -9.38 11.18
CA LYS A 138 -10.02 -8.33 12.05
C LYS A 138 -8.89 -7.78 12.91
N ASN A 139 -8.96 -6.47 13.08
CA ASN A 139 -8.00 -5.72 13.87
C ASN A 139 -8.12 -6.06 15.36
N ASP A 140 -7.31 -6.99 15.84
CA ASP A 140 -7.15 -7.28 17.27
C ASP A 140 -6.05 -6.41 17.90
N PHE A 141 -5.93 -5.15 17.45
CA PHE A 141 -4.87 -4.23 17.89
C PHE A 141 -4.83 -3.93 19.39
N CYS A 142 -5.68 -4.54 20.18
CA CYS A 142 -5.57 -4.38 21.62
C CYS A 142 -4.28 -4.93 22.21
N CYS A 143 -3.56 -5.89 21.57
CA CYS A 143 -2.43 -6.57 22.25
C CYS A 143 -1.24 -7.05 21.41
N GLY A 144 -1.26 -7.12 20.06
CA GLY A 144 -0.22 -7.93 19.41
C GLY A 144 0.62 -7.28 18.31
N ILE A 145 0.01 -6.55 17.40
CA ILE A 145 0.72 -6.10 16.19
C ILE A 145 1.45 -4.76 16.39
N VAL A 146 0.93 -3.89 17.25
CA VAL A 146 1.56 -2.59 17.54
C VAL A 146 2.95 -2.77 18.14
N PRO A 147 3.16 -3.62 19.15
CA PRO A 147 4.50 -3.92 19.65
C PRO A 147 5.41 -4.58 18.60
N VAL A 148 4.85 -5.43 17.73
CA VAL A 148 5.60 -6.10 16.66
C VAL A 148 6.03 -5.09 15.59
N LEU A 149 5.11 -4.23 15.12
CA LEU A 149 5.42 -3.16 14.17
C LEU A 149 6.35 -2.12 14.79
N GLN A 150 6.12 -1.73 16.05
CA GLN A 150 6.98 -0.81 16.77
C GLN A 150 8.38 -1.39 16.94
N GLY A 151 8.49 -2.65 17.35
CA GLY A 151 9.79 -3.34 17.46
C GLY A 151 10.54 -3.42 16.13
N TRP A 152 9.84 -3.54 15.02
CA TRP A 152 10.44 -3.55 13.69
C TRP A 152 10.88 -2.17 13.22
N ILE A 153 10.05 -1.15 13.47
CA ILE A 153 10.41 0.23 13.21
C ILE A 153 11.63 0.61 14.05
N ASP A 154 11.67 0.23 15.31
CA ASP A 154 12.79 0.52 16.21
C ASP A 154 14.09 -0.18 15.77
N VAL A 155 14.01 -1.44 15.34
CA VAL A 155 15.15 -2.18 14.79
C VAL A 155 15.62 -1.55 13.49
N TRP A 156 14.70 -1.17 12.62
CA TRP A 156 15.00 -0.55 11.33
C TRP A 156 15.59 0.87 11.49
N MET A 157 15.02 1.68 12.38
CA MET A 157 15.51 3.04 12.68
C MET A 157 16.89 3.04 13.32
N ASN A 158 17.24 1.99 14.06
CA ASN A 158 18.53 1.86 14.76
C ASN A 158 19.58 1.04 13.99
N GLY A 159 19.33 0.68 12.72
CA GLY A 159 20.28 0.01 11.84
C GLY A 159 20.61 -1.43 12.25
N GLY A 160 19.74 -2.09 13.00
CA GLY A 160 19.91 -3.47 13.44
C GLY A 160 19.43 -4.46 12.37
N ALA A 161 20.24 -5.49 12.08
CA ALA A 161 19.77 -6.65 11.33
C ALA A 161 18.81 -7.46 12.19
N MET A 162 17.67 -7.88 11.63
CA MET A 162 16.80 -8.85 12.32
C MET A 162 17.49 -10.22 12.37
N ALA A 163 17.59 -10.77 13.57
CA ALA A 163 18.06 -12.12 13.80
C ALA A 163 16.98 -13.14 13.42
#